data_60a0a2a4ca37d827ba2fdea83fd5ee9b
#
_entry.id   60a0a2a4ca37d827ba2fdea83fd5ee9b
#
_cell.length_a   1.000
_cell.length_b   1.000
_cell.length_c   1.000
_cell.angle_alpha   90.00
_cell.angle_beta   90.00
_cell.angle_gamma   90.00
#
_symmetry.space_group_name_H-M   'P 1'
#
loop_
_entity.id
_entity.type
_entity.pdbx_description
1 polymer ?
#
loop_
_entity_poly.entity_id
_entity_poly.type
_entity_poly.pdbx_seq_one_letter_code
_entity_poly.pdbx_strand_id
1 'polypeptide(L)'
;MTESQTPPGANPNNETFLPPSTVLIVDDNSQNVELLQAFLESLPVKIVTAADGVEALERVTEHKPDLILLDIMMPRMSGFQVCKRIKSDPATRDIQVLMVTALNELGDIEQATESGTDDFVSKPVNKFELLTRVKSLLRVRHLKGELERALTYLNEIEQDEEAR
;
A
#
# COMPACT_ATOMS: atom_id res chain seq x y z
N MET A 1 13.34 33.28 -32.11
CA MET A 1 12.47 32.67 -31.08
C MET A 1 12.24 31.19 -31.46
N THR A 2 12.98 30.31 -30.85
CA THR A 2 12.78 28.88 -31.05
C THR A 2 11.78 28.41 -29.96
N GLU A 3 10.57 28.14 -30.37
CA GLU A 3 9.64 27.41 -29.53
C GLU A 3 10.22 26.01 -29.32
N SER A 4 10.60 25.69 -28.10
CA SER A 4 10.96 24.33 -27.74
C SER A 4 9.67 23.49 -27.79
N GLN A 5 9.47 22.76 -28.85
CA GLN A 5 8.41 21.80 -28.98
C GLN A 5 8.70 20.67 -28.00
N THR A 6 7.98 20.70 -26.88
CA THR A 6 7.89 19.53 -25.98
C THR A 6 7.26 18.39 -26.77
N PRO A 7 7.86 17.20 -26.81
CA PRO A 7 7.27 16.07 -27.53
C PRO A 7 5.87 15.77 -26.99
N PRO A 8 4.90 15.44 -27.86
CA PRO A 8 3.55 15.09 -27.41
C PRO A 8 3.60 13.81 -26.57
N GLY A 9 3.29 13.93 -25.29
CA GLY A 9 3.25 12.82 -24.34
C GLY A 9 4.05 13.04 -23.06
N ALA A 10 4.92 14.03 -22.98
CA ALA A 10 5.57 14.39 -21.73
C ALA A 10 4.68 15.40 -20.97
N ASN A 11 3.76 14.88 -20.18
CA ASN A 11 3.03 15.71 -19.23
C ASN A 11 3.97 15.96 -18.04
N PRO A 12 4.41 17.20 -17.78
CA PRO A 12 5.33 17.50 -16.66
C PRO A 12 4.72 17.18 -15.30
N ASN A 13 3.42 16.86 -15.25
CA ASN A 13 2.72 16.42 -14.04
C ASN A 13 2.67 14.89 -13.88
N ASN A 14 3.30 14.13 -14.79
CA ASN A 14 3.19 12.66 -14.79
C ASN A 14 3.99 11.96 -13.68
N GLU A 15 4.90 12.70 -13.03
CA GLU A 15 5.70 12.14 -11.92
C GLU A 15 4.91 12.02 -10.61
N THR A 16 3.77 12.68 -10.51
CA THR A 16 2.98 12.74 -9.27
C THR A 16 1.56 12.23 -9.39
N PHE A 17 1.14 11.80 -10.58
CA PHE A 17 -0.22 11.29 -10.75
C PHE A 17 -0.34 9.88 -10.18
N LEU A 18 -1.02 9.79 -9.04
CA LEU A 18 -1.50 8.52 -8.48
C LEU A 18 -3.00 8.42 -8.75
N PRO A 19 -3.48 7.25 -9.22
CA PRO A 19 -4.92 7.00 -9.25
C PRO A 19 -5.52 7.16 -7.85
N PRO A 20 -6.82 7.50 -7.72
CA PRO A 20 -7.48 7.53 -6.43
C PRO A 20 -7.24 6.23 -5.66
N SER A 21 -6.76 6.35 -4.43
CA SER A 21 -6.30 5.22 -3.63
C SER A 21 -6.86 5.32 -2.22
N THR A 22 -7.06 4.16 -1.58
CA THR A 22 -7.44 4.08 -0.17
C THR A 22 -6.27 3.54 0.65
N VAL A 23 -5.91 4.26 1.71
CA VAL A 23 -4.86 3.89 2.65
C VAL A 23 -5.49 3.61 4.01
N LEU A 24 -5.22 2.44 4.55
CA LEU A 24 -5.60 2.07 5.92
C LEU A 24 -4.41 2.30 6.85
N ILE A 25 -4.62 3.08 7.91
CA ILE A 25 -3.63 3.30 8.96
C ILE A 25 -4.03 2.47 10.18
N VAL A 26 -3.15 1.58 10.61
CA VAL A 26 -3.38 0.70 11.77
C VAL A 26 -2.33 0.99 12.84
N ASP A 27 -2.75 1.60 13.93
CA ASP A 27 -1.92 1.91 15.09
C ASP A 27 -2.85 2.09 16.31
N ASP A 28 -2.47 1.55 17.46
CA ASP A 28 -3.24 1.68 18.69
C ASP A 28 -3.05 3.04 19.39
N ASN A 29 -2.08 3.84 18.93
CA ASN A 29 -1.82 5.18 19.44
C ASN A 29 -2.45 6.23 18.51
N SER A 30 -3.46 6.95 19.00
CA SER A 30 -4.17 7.96 18.22
C SER A 30 -3.29 9.12 17.74
N GLN A 31 -2.25 9.47 18.48
CA GLN A 31 -1.31 10.54 18.09
C GLN A 31 -0.47 10.11 16.89
N ASN A 32 -0.05 8.87 16.83
CA ASN A 32 0.64 8.32 15.67
C ASN A 32 -0.27 8.32 14.42
N VAL A 33 -1.53 7.94 14.59
CA VAL A 33 -2.52 7.98 13.51
C VAL A 33 -2.68 9.39 12.97
N GLU A 34 -2.86 10.39 13.84
CA GLU A 34 -2.99 11.79 13.45
C GLU A 34 -1.76 12.31 12.72
N LEU A 35 -0.56 11.94 13.17
CA LEU A 35 0.69 12.32 12.52
C LEU A 35 0.79 11.74 11.11
N LEU A 36 0.49 10.47 10.96
CA LEU A 36 0.52 9.81 9.63
C LEU A 36 -0.54 10.39 8.69
N GLN A 37 -1.74 10.67 9.19
CA GLN A 37 -2.79 11.35 8.42
C GLN A 37 -2.31 12.72 7.93
N ALA A 38 -1.69 13.51 8.81
CA ALA A 38 -1.14 14.81 8.45
C ALA A 38 -0.06 14.71 7.36
N PHE A 39 0.82 13.71 7.45
CA PHE A 39 1.86 13.47 6.44
C PHE A 39 1.28 13.08 5.08
N LEU A 40 0.17 12.35 5.06
CA LEU A 40 -0.47 11.89 3.82
C LEU A 40 -1.43 12.91 3.20
N GLU A 41 -1.68 14.03 3.87
CA GLU A 41 -2.65 15.05 3.43
C GLU A 41 -2.36 15.60 2.03
N SER A 42 -1.09 15.64 1.64
CA SER A 42 -0.67 16.11 0.31
C SER A 42 -0.96 15.11 -0.83
N LEU A 43 -1.34 13.88 -0.52
CA LEU A 43 -1.61 12.83 -1.51
C LEU A 43 -3.12 12.70 -1.80
N PRO A 44 -3.51 12.30 -3.02
CA PRO A 44 -4.90 12.08 -3.38
C PRO A 44 -5.41 10.74 -2.86
N VAL A 45 -5.38 10.53 -1.55
CA VAL A 45 -5.75 9.27 -0.90
C VAL A 45 -6.93 9.47 0.07
N LYS A 46 -7.81 8.48 0.09
CA LYS A 46 -8.82 8.33 1.14
C LYS A 46 -8.18 7.57 2.30
N ILE A 47 -8.31 8.08 3.51
CA ILE A 47 -7.73 7.46 4.70
C ILE A 47 -8.82 6.79 5.52
N VAL A 48 -8.57 5.55 5.88
CA VAL A 48 -9.36 4.75 6.82
C VAL A 48 -8.43 4.36 7.96
N THR A 49 -8.93 4.27 9.18
CA THR A 49 -8.13 3.97 10.36
C THR A 49 -8.65 2.76 11.12
N ALA A 50 -7.75 2.07 11.80
CA ALA A 50 -8.05 0.99 12.74
C ALA A 50 -7.10 1.06 13.93
N ALA A 51 -7.61 0.76 15.12
CA ALA A 51 -6.87 0.86 16.37
C ALA A 51 -6.25 -0.47 16.83
N ASP A 52 -6.61 -1.58 16.21
CA ASP A 52 -6.07 -2.90 16.51
C ASP A 52 -6.13 -3.84 15.29
N GLY A 53 -5.55 -5.02 15.42
CA GLY A 53 -5.47 -5.98 14.33
C GLY A 53 -6.81 -6.56 13.89
N VAL A 54 -7.75 -6.76 14.81
CA VAL A 54 -9.10 -7.26 14.49
C VAL A 54 -9.87 -6.22 13.70
N GLU A 55 -9.87 -4.99 14.15
CA GLU A 55 -10.48 -3.87 13.43
C GLU A 55 -9.83 -3.67 12.06
N ALA A 56 -8.49 -3.82 11.97
CA ALA A 56 -7.78 -3.75 10.70
C ALA A 56 -8.31 -4.75 9.67
N LEU A 57 -8.51 -5.99 10.05
CA LEU A 57 -9.04 -7.02 9.16
C LEU A 57 -10.49 -6.73 8.74
N GLU A 58 -11.30 -6.19 9.63
CA GLU A 58 -12.66 -5.72 9.31
C GLU A 58 -12.62 -4.58 8.28
N ARG A 59 -11.74 -3.58 8.47
CA ARG A 59 -11.56 -2.47 7.53
C ARG A 59 -11.07 -2.92 6.17
N VAL A 60 -10.20 -3.91 6.13
CA VAL A 60 -9.72 -4.51 4.86
C VAL A 60 -10.89 -5.09 4.06
N THR A 61 -11.79 -5.81 4.71
CA THR A 61 -12.96 -6.40 4.07
C THR A 61 -13.95 -5.34 3.60
N GLU A 62 -14.22 -4.32 4.41
CA GLU A 62 -15.19 -3.26 4.12
C GLU A 62 -14.72 -2.29 3.04
N HIS A 63 -13.47 -1.85 3.11
CA HIS A 63 -12.94 -0.75 2.30
C HIS A 63 -11.99 -1.17 1.19
N LYS A 64 -11.49 -2.40 1.21
CA LYS A 64 -10.53 -2.93 0.22
C LYS A 64 -9.40 -1.95 -0.08
N PRO A 65 -8.58 -1.59 0.94
CA PRO A 65 -7.54 -0.60 0.77
C PRO A 65 -6.48 -1.05 -0.24
N ASP A 66 -5.78 -0.10 -0.82
CA ASP A 66 -4.66 -0.34 -1.74
C ASP A 66 -3.34 -0.48 -0.98
N LEU A 67 -3.22 0.18 0.16
CA LEU A 67 -2.06 0.19 1.02
C LEU A 67 -2.48 0.20 2.48
N ILE A 68 -1.71 -0.51 3.30
CA ILE A 68 -1.86 -0.51 4.76
C ILE A 68 -0.56 -0.01 5.38
N LEU A 69 -0.66 1.05 6.21
CA LEU A 69 0.39 1.46 7.12
C LEU A 69 0.14 0.76 8.45
N LEU A 70 1.04 -0.13 8.84
CA LEU A 70 0.77 -1.10 9.88
C LEU A 70 1.83 -1.04 10.98
N ASP A 71 1.41 -0.68 12.20
CA ASP A 71 2.26 -0.80 13.38
C ASP A 71 2.40 -2.27 13.78
N ILE A 72 3.59 -2.64 14.29
CA ILE A 72 3.86 -4.02 14.74
C ILE A 72 3.41 -4.23 16.17
N MET A 73 3.71 -3.27 17.05
CA MET A 73 3.51 -3.40 18.48
C MET A 73 2.09 -3.02 18.91
N MET A 74 1.17 -3.95 18.72
CA MET A 74 -0.22 -3.79 19.14
C MET A 74 -0.65 -4.90 20.08
N PRO A 75 -1.57 -4.63 21.04
CA PRO A 75 -2.10 -5.68 21.92
C PRO A 75 -2.94 -6.69 21.14
N ARG A 76 -3.01 -7.91 21.65
CA ARG A 76 -3.82 -9.04 21.14
C ARG A 76 -3.36 -9.61 19.81
N MET A 77 -3.26 -8.81 18.76
CA MET A 77 -2.79 -9.24 17.44
C MET A 77 -1.71 -8.29 16.98
N SER A 78 -0.49 -8.79 16.78
CA SER A 78 0.64 -7.99 16.30
C SER A 78 0.47 -7.63 14.81
N GLY A 79 1.20 -6.60 14.37
CA GLY A 79 1.27 -6.25 12.95
C GLY A 79 1.79 -7.40 12.08
N PHE A 80 2.70 -8.21 12.58
CA PHE A 80 3.16 -9.41 11.86
C PHE A 80 2.03 -10.39 11.56
N GLN A 81 1.17 -10.64 12.53
CA GLN A 81 0.01 -11.53 12.36
C GLN A 81 -1.01 -10.97 11.37
N VAL A 82 -1.28 -9.67 11.44
CA VAL A 82 -2.16 -8.99 10.48
C VAL A 82 -1.60 -9.12 9.06
N CYS A 83 -0.33 -8.79 8.87
CA CYS A 83 0.35 -8.87 7.58
C CYS A 83 0.30 -10.29 7.01
N LYS A 84 0.62 -11.28 7.82
CA LYS A 84 0.60 -12.69 7.41
C LYS A 84 -0.78 -13.13 6.95
N ARG A 85 -1.84 -12.73 7.65
CA ARG A 85 -3.22 -13.05 7.24
C ARG A 85 -3.59 -12.41 5.91
N ILE A 86 -3.23 -11.14 5.72
CA ILE A 86 -3.49 -10.41 4.47
C ILE A 86 -2.75 -11.06 3.30
N LYS A 87 -1.47 -11.40 3.49
CA LYS A 87 -0.64 -11.97 2.43
C LYS A 87 -0.93 -13.44 2.14
N SER A 88 -1.58 -14.15 3.05
CA SER A 88 -1.96 -15.56 2.87
C SER A 88 -3.30 -15.74 2.14
N ASP A 89 -4.12 -14.70 2.06
CA ASP A 89 -5.43 -14.76 1.41
C ASP A 89 -5.33 -14.26 -0.03
N PRO A 90 -5.70 -15.08 -1.04
CA PRO A 90 -5.70 -14.65 -2.44
C PRO A 90 -6.51 -13.39 -2.73
N ALA A 91 -7.55 -13.11 -1.94
CA ALA A 91 -8.39 -11.92 -2.10
C ALA A 91 -7.70 -10.62 -1.64
N THR A 92 -6.69 -10.72 -0.78
CA THR A 92 -6.06 -9.54 -0.15
C THR A 92 -4.54 -9.46 -0.33
N ARG A 93 -3.90 -10.51 -0.81
CA ARG A 93 -2.43 -10.59 -0.91
C ARG A 93 -1.78 -9.48 -1.76
N ASP A 94 -2.51 -8.89 -2.69
CA ASP A 94 -2.01 -7.81 -3.54
C ASP A 94 -2.12 -6.42 -2.91
N ILE A 95 -2.78 -6.31 -1.76
CA ILE A 95 -2.74 -5.09 -0.94
C ILE A 95 -1.31 -4.89 -0.45
N GLN A 96 -0.76 -3.70 -0.67
CA GLN A 96 0.59 -3.38 -0.23
C GLN A 96 0.61 -3.14 1.28
N VAL A 97 1.62 -3.65 1.96
CA VAL A 97 1.79 -3.47 3.40
C VAL A 97 3.11 -2.76 3.68
N LEU A 98 3.03 -1.59 4.30
CA LEU A 98 4.17 -0.84 4.80
C LEU A 98 4.16 -0.87 6.32
N MET A 99 5.13 -1.53 6.92
CA MET A 99 5.26 -1.52 8.37
C MET A 99 5.89 -0.23 8.86
N VAL A 100 5.28 0.35 9.90
CA VAL A 100 5.74 1.62 10.52
C VAL A 100 5.99 1.34 11.99
N THR A 101 7.26 1.17 12.36
CA THR A 101 7.59 0.62 13.67
C THR A 101 8.97 1.02 14.18
N ALA A 102 9.16 0.89 15.50
CA ALA A 102 10.46 1.06 16.17
C ALA A 102 11.30 -0.23 16.12
N LEU A 103 11.46 -0.83 14.94
CA LEU A 103 12.28 -2.02 14.73
C LEU A 103 13.77 -1.70 14.93
N ASN A 104 14.38 -2.24 15.97
CA ASN A 104 15.77 -1.98 16.30
C ASN A 104 16.66 -3.25 16.29
N GLU A 105 16.07 -4.43 16.10
CA GLU A 105 16.77 -5.71 16.17
C GLU A 105 16.63 -6.51 14.86
N LEU A 106 17.68 -7.27 14.52
CA LEU A 106 17.70 -8.13 13.34
C LEU A 106 16.56 -9.14 13.32
N GLY A 107 16.20 -9.69 14.49
CA GLY A 107 15.08 -10.63 14.62
C GLY A 107 13.73 -10.04 14.22
N ASP A 108 13.51 -8.75 14.50
CA ASP A 108 12.31 -8.04 14.10
C ASP A 108 12.24 -7.84 12.58
N ILE A 109 13.36 -7.57 11.94
CA ILE A 109 13.45 -7.43 10.47
C ILE A 109 13.19 -8.78 9.80
N GLU A 110 13.76 -9.87 10.32
CA GLU A 110 13.50 -11.22 9.82
C GLU A 110 12.03 -11.58 9.94
N GLN A 111 11.39 -11.29 11.07
CA GLN A 111 9.98 -11.55 11.30
C GLN A 111 9.08 -10.71 10.38
N ALA A 112 9.44 -9.46 10.12
CA ALA A 112 8.77 -8.61 9.16
C ALA A 112 8.82 -9.21 7.76
N THR A 113 10.01 -9.65 7.34
CA THR A 113 10.22 -10.29 6.04
C THR A 113 9.42 -11.58 5.90
N GLU A 114 9.44 -12.44 6.91
CA GLU A 114 8.67 -13.70 6.94
C GLU A 114 7.15 -13.47 6.92
N SER A 115 6.66 -12.34 7.46
CA SER A 115 5.24 -11.99 7.41
C SER A 115 4.76 -11.57 6.03
N GLY A 116 5.68 -11.31 5.09
CA GLY A 116 5.38 -10.91 3.71
C GLY A 116 5.18 -9.42 3.52
N THR A 117 5.70 -8.58 4.42
CA THR A 117 5.63 -7.12 4.26
C THR A 117 6.31 -6.67 2.95
N ASP A 118 5.77 -5.64 2.32
CA ASP A 118 6.34 -5.11 1.09
C ASP A 118 7.48 -4.12 1.36
N ASP A 119 7.41 -3.40 2.47
CA ASP A 119 8.46 -2.46 2.90
C ASP A 119 8.26 -2.10 4.37
N PHE A 120 9.20 -1.35 4.94
CA PHE A 120 9.07 -0.83 6.30
C PHE A 120 9.73 0.53 6.47
N VAL A 121 9.24 1.29 7.45
CA VAL A 121 9.75 2.60 7.88
C VAL A 121 9.94 2.57 9.38
N SER A 122 11.08 3.07 9.85
CA SER A 122 11.38 3.15 11.28
C SER A 122 10.80 4.41 11.92
N LYS A 123 10.33 4.28 13.16
CA LYS A 123 9.98 5.42 14.01
C LYS A 123 11.27 6.03 14.63
N PRO A 124 11.38 7.35 14.76
CA PRO A 124 10.40 8.38 14.36
C PRO A 124 10.31 8.52 12.85
N VAL A 125 9.07 8.65 12.35
CA VAL A 125 8.80 8.66 10.91
C VAL A 125 9.25 9.97 10.28
N ASN A 126 10.07 9.87 9.23
CA ASN A 126 10.43 10.99 8.37
C ASN A 126 9.36 11.16 7.29
N LYS A 127 8.79 12.34 7.17
CA LYS A 127 7.72 12.62 6.20
C LYS A 127 8.14 12.33 4.76
N PHE A 128 9.32 12.77 4.35
CA PHE A 128 9.80 12.57 2.99
C PHE A 128 9.98 11.07 2.66
N GLU A 129 10.59 10.32 3.58
CA GLU A 129 10.76 8.87 3.44
C GLU A 129 9.42 8.16 3.34
N LEU A 130 8.48 8.47 4.24
CA LEU A 130 7.15 7.90 4.23
C LEU A 130 6.43 8.15 2.90
N LEU A 131 6.39 9.40 2.43
CA LEU A 131 5.74 9.75 1.17
C LEU A 131 6.37 9.06 -0.02
N THR A 132 7.69 8.94 -0.05
CA THR A 132 8.40 8.25 -1.12
C THR A 132 8.00 6.78 -1.19
N ARG A 133 7.97 6.09 -0.05
CA ARG A 133 7.58 4.67 0.02
C ARG A 133 6.10 4.45 -0.26
N VAL A 134 5.24 5.30 0.28
CA VAL A 134 3.79 5.25 0.01
C VAL A 134 3.50 5.38 -1.48
N LYS A 135 4.09 6.37 -2.14
CA LYS A 135 3.93 6.55 -3.59
C LYS A 135 4.41 5.34 -4.38
N SER A 136 5.58 4.80 -4.04
CA SER A 136 6.13 3.61 -4.70
C SER A 136 5.22 2.39 -4.55
N LEU A 137 4.74 2.13 -3.36
CA LEU A 137 3.87 0.98 -3.09
C LEU A 137 2.49 1.13 -3.74
N LEU A 138 1.92 2.32 -3.78
CA LEU A 138 0.68 2.57 -4.50
C LEU A 138 0.83 2.37 -6.01
N ARG A 139 1.97 2.77 -6.59
CA ARG A 139 2.28 2.47 -8.00
C ARG A 139 2.35 0.96 -8.25
N VAL A 140 3.02 0.21 -7.39
CA VAL A 140 3.09 -1.25 -7.49
C VAL A 140 1.68 -1.85 -7.45
N ARG A 141 0.83 -1.40 -6.52
CA ARG A 141 -0.56 -1.86 -6.40
C ARG A 141 -1.33 -1.66 -7.70
N HIS A 142 -1.26 -0.47 -8.27
CA HIS A 142 -1.98 -0.13 -9.50
C HIS A 142 -1.44 -0.84 -10.73
N LEU A 143 -0.12 -0.99 -10.85
CA LEU A 143 0.51 -1.73 -11.94
C LEU A 143 0.14 -3.22 -11.92
N LYS A 144 0.11 -3.84 -10.74
CA LYS A 144 -0.36 -5.22 -10.61
C LYS A 144 -1.81 -5.37 -11.06
N GLY A 145 -2.69 -4.45 -10.67
CA GLY A 145 -4.08 -4.45 -11.09
C GLY A 145 -4.26 -4.31 -12.60
N GLU A 146 -3.48 -3.45 -13.24
CA GLU A 146 -3.46 -3.30 -14.71
C GLU A 146 -2.99 -4.57 -15.40
N LEU A 147 -1.93 -5.18 -14.88
CA LEU A 147 -1.42 -6.45 -15.43
C LEU A 147 -2.45 -7.57 -15.35
N GLU A 148 -3.11 -7.74 -14.22
CA GLU A 148 -4.16 -8.74 -14.05
C GLU A 148 -5.31 -8.54 -15.03
N ARG A 149 -5.77 -7.30 -15.23
CA ARG A 149 -6.81 -6.99 -16.21
C ARG A 149 -6.37 -7.31 -17.62
N ALA A 150 -5.14 -6.99 -17.99
CA ALA A 150 -4.58 -7.30 -19.32
C ALA A 150 -4.49 -8.80 -19.56
N LEU A 151 -4.02 -9.57 -18.57
CA LEU A 151 -3.94 -11.03 -18.66
C LEU A 151 -5.32 -11.68 -18.78
N THR A 152 -6.29 -11.22 -18.02
CA THR A 152 -7.68 -11.70 -18.12
C THR A 152 -8.24 -11.46 -19.52
N TYR A 153 -8.04 -10.28 -20.06
CA TYR A 153 -8.49 -9.93 -21.41
C TYR A 153 -7.85 -10.83 -22.49
N LEU A 154 -6.56 -11.08 -22.39
CA LEU A 154 -5.87 -11.98 -23.33
C LEU A 154 -6.39 -13.41 -23.24
N ASN A 155 -6.63 -13.92 -22.04
CA ASN A 155 -7.20 -15.25 -21.86
C ASN A 155 -8.62 -15.37 -22.43
N GLU A 156 -9.44 -14.35 -22.31
CA GLU A 156 -10.78 -14.29 -22.89
C GLU A 156 -10.72 -14.36 -24.43
N ILE A 157 -9.80 -13.62 -25.05
CA ILE A 157 -9.58 -13.65 -26.50
C ILE A 157 -9.15 -15.05 -26.97
N GLU A 158 -8.20 -15.69 -26.29
CA GLU A 158 -7.73 -17.05 -26.64
C GLU A 158 -8.87 -18.07 -26.56
N GLN A 159 -9.69 -18.00 -25.51
CA GLN A 159 -10.84 -18.88 -25.33
C GLN A 159 -11.90 -18.70 -26.47
N ASP A 160 -12.13 -17.47 -26.88
CA ASP A 160 -13.04 -17.16 -27.97
C ASP A 160 -12.52 -17.66 -29.32
N GLU A 161 -11.22 -17.64 -29.56
CA GLU A 161 -10.59 -18.19 -30.76
C GLU A 161 -10.64 -19.71 -30.80
N GLU A 162 -10.43 -20.38 -29.67
CA GLU A 162 -10.52 -21.84 -29.56
C GLU A 162 -11.96 -22.34 -29.70
N ALA A 163 -12.96 -21.54 -29.34
CA ALA A 163 -14.38 -21.89 -29.46
C ALA A 163 -14.96 -21.72 -30.86
N ARG A 164 -14.21 -21.19 -31.79
CA ARG A 164 -14.60 -21.03 -33.21
C ARG A 164 -14.15 -22.25 -34.10
#